data_eeec061e1b94fff91f1025da09251e7d
#
_entry.id   eeec061e1b94fff91f1025da09251e7d
#
_cell.length_a   1.000
_cell.length_b   1.000
_cell.length_c   1.000
_cell.angle_alpha   90.00
_cell.angle_beta   90.00
_cell.angle_gamma   90.00
#
_symmetry.space_group_name_H-M   'P 1'
#
loop_
_entity.id
_entity.type
_entity.pdbx_description
1 polymer ?
#
loop_
_entity_poly.entity_id
_entity_poly.type
_entity_poly.pdbx_seq_one_letter_code
_entity_poly.pdbx_strand_id
1 'polypeptide(L)'
;MMKNHFWFILLALVALCWPFGSMAHEIRPAIVTVTFKADGRYQIDISANLEAVLAGVSPKHADTNESPNARTYNQLRALPAAELKARIQDFSRTYLAGIAIEFDDARVNPVLESIEVPDTGDLQRARLSTLHLAGTTPAGAREFRWTYAPEFGSSVLRLQKEGREGMAAFWLKEGVRSEPYPLTGEVKTMARGEVVQQYTALGFTHILPKGLDHILFVLGLFLLSVKWKPLLIQVTSFTVAHTITLGLSIYGFISLSPAIVEPLISASIVYVAIENVITSELKPWRAFVVFGFGLLHGMGFAGVLHEIGLPRSEFLTALLTFNLGVELGQLSVITLAYLLVGLWWRNKPWYHQRIVRPLSILIAAVGCYWTVERVFG
;
A
#
# COMPACT_ATOMS: atom_id res chain seq x y z
N MET A 1 34.86 -26.48 5.97
CA MET A 1 34.23 -25.55 5.03
C MET A 1 32.75 -25.22 5.32
N MET A 2 31.90 -26.11 5.86
CA MET A 2 30.46 -25.88 6.13
C MET A 2 30.15 -24.84 7.24
N LYS A 3 31.06 -24.55 8.19
CA LYS A 3 30.80 -23.59 9.28
C LYS A 3 30.68 -22.14 8.79
N ASN A 4 31.41 -21.78 7.72
CA ASN A 4 31.43 -20.40 7.22
C ASN A 4 30.14 -20.05 6.44
N HIS A 5 29.54 -20.99 5.71
CA HIS A 5 28.29 -20.75 4.97
C HIS A 5 27.09 -20.53 5.89
N PHE A 6 27.07 -21.14 7.08
CA PHE A 6 26.03 -20.91 8.08
C PHE A 6 26.01 -19.44 8.54
N TRP A 7 27.16 -18.88 8.85
CA TRP A 7 27.27 -17.48 9.29
C TRP A 7 26.96 -16.49 8.18
N PHE A 8 27.32 -16.80 6.92
CA PHE A 8 26.95 -15.97 5.77
C PHE A 8 25.46 -15.95 5.52
N ILE A 9 24.76 -17.07 5.65
CA ILE A 9 23.31 -17.14 5.47
C ILE A 9 22.58 -16.54 6.67
N LEU A 10 23.08 -16.74 7.88
CA LEU A 10 22.55 -16.05 9.06
C LEU A 10 22.70 -14.54 8.94
N LEU A 11 23.83 -14.05 8.47
CA LEU A 11 24.06 -12.64 8.17
C LEU A 11 23.15 -12.12 7.04
N ALA A 12 22.93 -12.90 5.99
CA ALA A 12 22.01 -12.54 4.92
C ALA A 12 20.54 -12.49 5.39
N LEU A 13 20.11 -13.43 6.25
CA LEU A 13 18.79 -13.42 6.87
C LEU A 13 18.65 -12.29 7.92
N VAL A 14 19.69 -12.00 8.67
CA VAL A 14 19.76 -10.85 9.59
C VAL A 14 19.74 -9.55 8.80
N ALA A 15 20.43 -9.47 7.65
CA ALA A 15 20.36 -8.31 6.75
C ALA A 15 18.99 -8.13 6.11
N LEU A 16 18.26 -9.21 5.83
CA LEU A 16 16.85 -9.18 5.39
C LEU A 16 15.88 -8.77 6.51
N CYS A 17 16.25 -9.05 7.77
CA CYS A 17 15.48 -8.68 8.96
C CYS A 17 16.00 -7.38 9.61
N TRP A 18 17.06 -6.76 9.03
CA TRP A 18 17.52 -5.47 9.51
C TRP A 18 16.36 -4.49 9.38
N PRO A 19 15.99 -3.78 10.45
CA PRO A 19 14.91 -2.83 10.36
C PRO A 19 15.34 -1.75 9.37
N PHE A 20 14.97 -1.92 8.11
CA PHE A 20 14.80 -0.80 7.23
C PHE A 20 13.77 0.07 7.91
N GLY A 21 14.12 1.30 8.19
CA GLY A 21 13.36 2.22 9.02
C GLY A 21 11.86 2.10 8.80
N SER A 22 11.12 2.20 9.88
CA SER A 22 9.67 2.16 9.90
C SER A 22 9.09 2.82 8.66
N MET A 23 8.28 2.07 7.88
CA MET A 23 7.64 2.59 6.66
C MET A 23 6.50 3.59 6.96
N ALA A 24 6.57 4.27 8.11
CA ALA A 24 5.60 5.29 8.53
C ALA A 24 5.55 6.50 7.58
N HIS A 25 6.51 6.64 6.67
CA HIS A 25 6.67 7.79 5.80
C HIS A 25 6.63 7.44 4.30
N GLU A 26 5.90 6.40 3.91
CA GLU A 26 5.74 6.06 2.48
C GLU A 26 5.07 7.22 1.74
N ILE A 27 5.66 7.61 0.60
CA ILE A 27 5.07 8.61 -0.28
C ILE A 27 3.90 7.95 -1.03
N ARG A 28 2.69 8.27 -0.60
CA ARG A 28 1.47 7.79 -1.23
C ARG A 28 1.23 8.52 -2.55
N PRO A 29 0.65 7.85 -3.58
CA PRO A 29 0.26 8.52 -4.81
C PRO A 29 -0.79 9.59 -4.53
N ALA A 30 -0.79 10.66 -5.32
CA ALA A 30 -1.86 11.64 -5.29
C ALA A 30 -3.16 11.01 -5.80
N ILE A 31 -4.28 11.32 -5.14
CA ILE A 31 -5.61 10.87 -5.58
C ILE A 31 -6.28 12.03 -6.28
N VAL A 32 -6.54 11.86 -7.56
CA VAL A 32 -7.13 12.88 -8.43
C VAL A 32 -8.51 12.41 -8.86
N THR A 33 -9.55 13.08 -8.38
CA THR A 33 -10.92 12.79 -8.78
C THR A 33 -11.43 13.88 -9.69
N VAL A 34 -11.76 13.53 -10.94
CA VAL A 34 -12.35 14.45 -11.92
C VAL A 34 -13.82 14.11 -12.08
N THR A 35 -14.67 15.09 -11.80
CA THR A 35 -16.13 14.98 -11.95
C THR A 35 -16.58 15.87 -13.09
N PHE A 36 -17.10 15.28 -14.17
CA PHE A 36 -17.71 15.99 -15.28
C PHE A 36 -19.19 16.22 -14.96
N LYS A 37 -19.59 17.49 -14.86
CA LYS A 37 -20.96 17.90 -14.50
C LYS A 37 -21.86 17.98 -15.74
N ALA A 38 -23.17 17.80 -15.52
CA ALA A 38 -24.17 17.85 -16.59
C ALA A 38 -24.27 19.25 -17.25
N ASP A 39 -23.89 20.30 -16.53
CA ASP A 39 -23.89 21.70 -17.01
C ASP A 39 -22.65 22.09 -17.83
N GLY A 40 -21.80 21.13 -18.17
CA GLY A 40 -20.57 21.37 -18.95
C GLY A 40 -19.39 21.87 -18.12
N ARG A 41 -19.49 21.96 -16.81
CA ARG A 41 -18.37 22.22 -15.90
C ARG A 41 -17.64 20.93 -15.55
N TYR A 42 -16.39 21.05 -15.13
CA TYR A 42 -15.67 19.96 -14.46
C TYR A 42 -15.11 20.43 -13.13
N GLN A 43 -14.99 19.52 -12.20
CA GLN A 43 -14.35 19.71 -10.91
C GLN A 43 -13.24 18.67 -10.76
N ILE A 44 -12.10 19.08 -10.18
CA ILE A 44 -10.97 18.19 -9.89
C ILE A 44 -10.59 18.35 -8.44
N ASP A 45 -10.66 17.26 -7.69
CA ASP A 45 -10.21 17.18 -6.31
C ASP A 45 -8.89 16.42 -6.28
N ILE A 46 -7.81 17.08 -5.83
CA ILE A 46 -6.46 16.50 -5.73
C ILE A 46 -6.11 16.35 -4.27
N SER A 47 -6.13 15.13 -3.75
CA SER A 47 -5.69 14.80 -2.40
C SER A 47 -4.26 14.24 -2.43
N ALA A 48 -3.33 14.95 -1.80
CA ALA A 48 -1.89 14.61 -1.85
C ALA A 48 -1.16 15.03 -0.57
N ASN A 49 0.01 14.41 -0.33
CA ASN A 49 0.97 14.86 0.69
C ASN A 49 1.70 16.11 0.16
N LEU A 50 1.04 17.26 0.30
CA LEU A 50 1.58 18.52 -0.21
C LEU A 50 2.78 19.02 0.57
N GLU A 51 2.97 18.60 1.83
CA GLU A 51 4.17 18.90 2.60
C GLU A 51 5.43 18.27 1.97
N ALA A 52 5.29 17.04 1.47
CA ALA A 52 6.41 16.37 0.79
C ALA A 52 6.76 17.07 -0.53
N VAL A 53 5.75 17.47 -1.29
CA VAL A 53 5.93 18.22 -2.55
C VAL A 53 6.56 19.60 -2.28
N LEU A 54 6.05 20.34 -1.29
CA LEU A 54 6.58 21.64 -0.85
C LEU A 54 8.04 21.54 -0.38
N ALA A 55 8.37 20.47 0.34
CA ALA A 55 9.74 20.22 0.81
C ALA A 55 10.68 19.78 -0.34
N GLY A 56 10.16 19.42 -1.51
CA GLY A 56 10.94 18.85 -2.61
C GLY A 56 11.45 17.45 -2.28
N VAL A 57 10.67 16.65 -1.55
CA VAL A 57 10.98 15.25 -1.29
C VAL A 57 10.75 14.45 -2.56
N SER A 58 11.79 13.79 -3.06
CA SER A 58 11.68 12.98 -4.27
C SER A 58 10.81 11.74 -4.03
N PRO A 59 9.85 11.45 -4.92
CA PRO A 59 9.01 10.25 -4.83
C PRO A 59 9.78 8.92 -4.97
N LYS A 60 11.07 8.98 -5.34
CA LYS A 60 11.95 7.80 -5.46
C LYS A 60 12.43 7.25 -4.12
N HIS A 61 12.31 8.02 -3.05
CA HIS A 61 12.64 7.54 -1.72
C HIS A 61 11.54 6.62 -1.20
N ALA A 62 11.92 5.48 -0.63
CA ALA A 62 10.97 4.59 0.02
C ALA A 62 10.42 5.20 1.32
N ASP A 63 11.25 6.00 1.99
CA ASP A 63 10.92 6.75 3.22
C ASP A 63 11.31 8.22 3.03
N THR A 64 10.44 9.14 3.46
CA THR A 64 10.72 10.58 3.41
C THR A 64 11.91 10.99 4.27
N ASN A 65 12.25 10.22 5.31
CA ASN A 65 13.43 10.44 6.15
C ASN A 65 14.76 10.18 5.42
N GLU A 66 14.75 9.40 4.32
CA GLU A 66 15.93 9.19 3.48
C GLU A 66 16.22 10.39 2.56
N SER A 67 15.27 11.32 2.45
CA SER A 67 15.43 12.50 1.63
C SER A 67 16.38 13.51 2.25
N PRO A 68 17.26 14.15 1.47
CA PRO A 68 18.01 15.33 1.94
C PRO A 68 17.12 16.43 2.52
N ASN A 69 15.85 16.46 2.10
CA ASN A 69 14.86 17.45 2.51
C ASN A 69 13.98 16.99 3.71
N ALA A 70 14.29 15.85 4.35
CA ALA A 70 13.53 15.31 5.47
C ALA A 70 13.28 16.33 6.58
N ARG A 71 14.29 17.16 6.92
CA ARG A 71 14.16 18.20 7.94
C ARG A 71 13.09 19.23 7.58
N THR A 72 13.07 19.71 6.35
CA THR A 72 12.07 20.66 5.86
C THR A 72 10.69 20.04 5.85
N TYR A 73 10.58 18.79 5.40
CA TYR A 73 9.32 18.04 5.43
C TYR A 73 8.77 17.92 6.86
N ASN A 74 9.59 17.50 7.81
CA ASN A 74 9.17 17.36 9.22
C ASN A 74 8.75 18.69 9.86
N GLN A 75 9.38 19.80 9.47
CA GLN A 75 8.95 21.14 9.89
C GLN A 75 7.57 21.50 9.32
N LEU A 76 7.32 21.24 8.04
CA LEU A 76 6.02 21.51 7.41
C LEU A 76 4.89 20.67 8.02
N ARG A 77 5.15 19.40 8.34
CA ARG A 77 4.17 18.51 8.97
C ARG A 77 3.73 18.97 10.37
N ALA A 78 4.63 19.60 11.10
CA ALA A 78 4.36 20.12 12.44
C ALA A 78 3.56 21.44 12.42
N LEU A 79 3.38 22.08 11.25
CA LEU A 79 2.64 23.32 11.15
C LEU A 79 1.15 23.14 11.43
N PRO A 80 0.51 24.09 12.14
CA PRO A 80 -0.95 24.17 12.21
C PRO A 80 -1.58 24.25 10.81
N ALA A 81 -2.80 23.75 10.67
CA ALA A 81 -3.50 23.69 9.38
C ALA A 81 -3.56 25.07 8.67
N ALA A 82 -3.80 26.14 9.40
CA ALA A 82 -3.88 27.49 8.83
C ALA A 82 -2.55 27.97 8.25
N GLU A 83 -1.43 27.71 8.94
CA GLU A 83 -0.10 28.10 8.48
C GLU A 83 0.33 27.27 7.26
N LEU A 84 0.09 25.97 7.30
CA LEU A 84 0.37 25.10 6.14
C LEU A 84 -0.48 25.50 4.94
N LYS A 85 -1.76 25.80 5.14
CA LYS A 85 -2.65 26.29 4.08
C LYS A 85 -2.09 27.53 3.39
N ALA A 86 -1.58 28.49 4.14
CA ALA A 86 -0.94 29.68 3.57
C ALA A 86 0.28 29.33 2.70
N ARG A 87 1.15 28.41 3.18
CA ARG A 87 2.30 27.91 2.39
C ARG A 87 1.88 27.22 1.09
N ILE A 88 0.84 26.37 1.16
CA ILE A 88 0.29 25.69 -0.02
C ILE A 88 -0.30 26.72 -0.98
N GLN A 89 -0.99 27.74 -0.48
CA GLN A 89 -1.56 28.81 -1.31
C GLN A 89 -0.47 29.55 -2.08
N ASP A 90 0.64 29.93 -1.45
CA ASP A 90 1.78 30.58 -2.10
C ASP A 90 2.43 29.68 -3.15
N PHE A 91 2.50 28.37 -2.89
CA PHE A 91 3.08 27.37 -3.80
C PHE A 91 2.13 26.92 -4.91
N SER A 92 0.84 27.19 -4.79
CA SER A 92 -0.23 26.64 -5.66
C SER A 92 0.04 26.88 -7.15
N ARG A 93 0.56 28.07 -7.53
CA ARG A 93 0.89 28.37 -8.93
C ARG A 93 1.97 27.44 -9.48
N THR A 94 3.01 27.16 -8.71
CA THR A 94 4.09 26.25 -9.10
C THR A 94 3.58 24.81 -9.19
N TYR A 95 2.75 24.39 -8.23
CA TYR A 95 2.14 23.09 -8.23
C TYR A 95 1.23 22.85 -9.44
N LEU A 96 0.35 23.81 -9.75
CA LEU A 96 -0.56 23.73 -10.89
C LEU A 96 0.17 23.78 -12.23
N ALA A 97 1.32 24.43 -12.32
CA ALA A 97 2.16 24.43 -13.52
C ALA A 97 2.69 23.02 -13.87
N GLY A 98 2.90 22.15 -12.87
CA GLY A 98 3.29 20.75 -13.03
C GLY A 98 2.12 19.81 -13.37
N ILE A 99 0.91 20.33 -13.54
CA ILE A 99 -0.27 19.55 -13.91
C ILE A 99 -0.72 19.94 -15.31
N ALA A 100 -0.92 18.97 -16.20
CA ALA A 100 -1.53 19.21 -17.49
C ALA A 100 -2.93 18.59 -17.54
N ILE A 101 -3.90 19.45 -17.81
CA ILE A 101 -5.30 19.10 -18.07
C ILE A 101 -5.56 19.41 -19.52
N GLU A 102 -5.98 18.40 -20.29
CA GLU A 102 -6.12 18.54 -21.73
C GLU A 102 -7.49 18.03 -22.18
N PHE A 103 -8.10 18.79 -23.10
CA PHE A 103 -9.28 18.39 -23.84
C PHE A 103 -8.94 18.40 -25.33
N ASP A 104 -9.13 17.24 -25.99
CA ASP A 104 -8.76 17.06 -27.41
C ASP A 104 -7.33 17.56 -27.71
N ASP A 105 -6.37 17.19 -26.83
CA ASP A 105 -4.96 17.61 -26.85
C ASP A 105 -4.70 19.12 -26.63
N ALA A 106 -5.73 19.93 -26.38
CA ALA A 106 -5.59 21.33 -26.01
C ALA A 106 -5.52 21.49 -24.48
N ARG A 107 -4.43 22.10 -23.99
CA ARG A 107 -4.25 22.36 -22.56
C ARG A 107 -5.22 23.44 -22.07
N VAL A 108 -5.85 23.18 -20.92
CA VAL A 108 -6.69 24.15 -20.22
C VAL A 108 -6.14 24.40 -18.81
N ASN A 109 -6.41 25.59 -18.29
CA ASN A 109 -6.01 25.95 -16.93
C ASN A 109 -7.27 26.03 -16.04
N PRO A 110 -7.38 25.18 -15.01
CA PRO A 110 -8.47 25.26 -14.06
C PRO A 110 -8.27 26.44 -13.12
N VAL A 111 -9.33 26.83 -12.45
CA VAL A 111 -9.33 27.80 -11.36
C VAL A 111 -9.21 27.03 -10.04
N LEU A 112 -8.31 27.46 -9.15
CA LEU A 112 -8.24 26.97 -7.78
C LEU A 112 -9.36 27.61 -6.97
N GLU A 113 -10.35 26.81 -6.54
CA GLU A 113 -11.48 27.27 -5.73
C GLU A 113 -11.17 27.31 -4.24
N SER A 114 -10.58 26.23 -3.74
CA SER A 114 -10.25 26.12 -2.32
C SER A 114 -9.14 25.12 -2.04
N ILE A 115 -8.57 25.21 -0.83
CA ILE A 115 -7.59 24.30 -0.29
C ILE A 115 -8.09 23.84 1.08
N GLU A 116 -8.17 22.54 1.27
CA GLU A 116 -8.46 21.92 2.55
C GLU A 116 -7.20 21.29 3.13
N VAL A 117 -6.88 21.69 4.36
CA VAL A 117 -5.76 21.14 5.11
C VAL A 117 -6.31 20.61 6.43
N PRO A 118 -6.22 19.30 6.69
CA PRO A 118 -6.63 18.73 7.97
C PRO A 118 -5.77 19.27 9.11
N ASP A 119 -6.29 19.22 10.34
CA ASP A 119 -5.53 19.55 11.53
C ASP A 119 -4.29 18.65 11.66
N THR A 120 -3.29 19.18 12.39
CA THR A 120 -2.09 18.42 12.69
C THR A 120 -2.46 17.20 13.54
N GLY A 121 -2.40 16.04 12.93
CA GLY A 121 -2.68 14.77 13.58
C GLY A 121 -1.40 14.05 13.98
N ASP A 122 -1.43 12.72 13.83
CA ASP A 122 -0.28 11.87 14.04
C ASP A 122 0.86 12.19 13.05
N LEU A 123 2.00 12.65 13.60
CA LEU A 123 3.17 13.01 12.80
C LEU A 123 3.87 11.79 12.16
N GLN A 124 3.49 10.58 12.52
CA GLN A 124 3.98 9.37 11.87
C GLN A 124 3.23 9.06 10.56
N ARG A 125 2.12 9.76 10.28
CA ARG A 125 1.30 9.57 9.08
C ARG A 125 1.34 10.80 8.20
N ALA A 126 1.39 10.58 6.87
CA ALA A 126 1.28 11.66 5.92
C ALA A 126 -0.10 12.34 6.04
N ARG A 127 -0.11 13.66 6.26
CA ARG A 127 -1.33 14.46 6.17
C ARG A 127 -1.65 14.71 4.71
N LEU A 128 -2.84 14.30 4.27
CA LEU A 128 -3.30 14.54 2.90
C LEU A 128 -4.10 15.84 2.85
N SER A 129 -3.58 16.82 2.14
CA SER A 129 -4.30 18.08 1.85
C SER A 129 -5.01 17.97 0.51
N THR A 130 -6.16 18.62 0.35
CA THR A 130 -6.97 18.54 -0.87
C THR A 130 -7.06 19.91 -1.53
N LEU A 131 -6.73 19.97 -2.83
CA LEU A 131 -6.99 21.13 -3.68
C LEU A 131 -8.28 20.88 -4.49
N HIS A 132 -9.18 21.85 -4.46
CA HIS A 132 -10.40 21.87 -5.28
C HIS A 132 -10.22 22.80 -6.45
N LEU A 133 -10.26 22.24 -7.64
CA LEU A 133 -10.11 22.97 -8.90
C LEU A 133 -11.42 22.87 -9.68
N ALA A 134 -11.75 23.92 -10.41
CA ALA A 134 -12.90 23.90 -11.31
C ALA A 134 -12.57 24.53 -12.67
N GLY A 135 -13.36 24.17 -13.66
CA GLY A 135 -13.27 24.74 -14.98
C GLY A 135 -14.48 24.39 -15.85
N THR A 136 -14.47 24.91 -17.08
CA THR A 136 -15.50 24.62 -18.06
C THR A 136 -14.93 23.71 -19.14
N THR A 137 -15.62 22.65 -19.46
CA THR A 137 -15.26 21.76 -20.56
C THR A 137 -15.43 22.54 -21.87
N PRO A 138 -14.39 22.58 -22.73
CA PRO A 138 -14.50 23.28 -24.03
C PRO A 138 -15.67 22.71 -24.85
N ALA A 139 -16.38 23.62 -25.57
CA ALA A 139 -17.51 23.21 -26.38
C ALA A 139 -17.08 22.21 -27.46
N GLY A 140 -17.77 21.08 -27.53
CA GLY A 140 -17.46 20.02 -28.51
C GLY A 140 -16.29 19.12 -28.14
N ALA A 141 -15.67 19.29 -26.97
CA ALA A 141 -14.61 18.42 -26.49
C ALA A 141 -15.09 16.95 -26.40
N ARG A 142 -14.26 16.04 -26.92
CA ARG A 142 -14.56 14.60 -27.01
C ARG A 142 -13.76 13.77 -26.03
N GLU A 143 -12.53 14.21 -25.73
CA GLU A 143 -11.56 13.45 -24.92
C GLU A 143 -10.96 14.33 -23.84
N PHE A 144 -10.68 13.71 -22.70
CA PHE A 144 -9.97 14.30 -21.57
C PHE A 144 -8.67 13.53 -21.32
N ARG A 145 -7.60 14.23 -20.98
CA ARG A 145 -6.32 13.64 -20.56
C ARG A 145 -5.75 14.39 -19.38
N TRP A 146 -4.99 13.65 -18.59
CA TRP A 146 -4.31 14.12 -17.40
C TRP A 146 -2.84 13.78 -17.42
N THR A 147 -2.00 14.72 -17.00
CA THR A 147 -0.58 14.45 -16.72
C THR A 147 -0.19 15.10 -15.40
N TYR A 148 0.57 14.39 -14.61
CA TYR A 148 1.08 14.82 -13.31
C TYR A 148 2.60 14.81 -13.35
N ALA A 149 3.24 15.90 -12.95
CA ALA A 149 4.70 16.05 -13.07
C ALA A 149 5.43 14.92 -12.32
N PRO A 150 6.52 14.38 -12.88
CA PRO A 150 7.22 13.25 -12.27
C PRO A 150 7.82 13.57 -10.90
N GLU A 151 8.16 14.83 -10.62
CA GLU A 151 8.63 15.29 -9.31
C GLU A 151 7.58 15.24 -8.21
N PHE A 152 6.30 15.16 -8.58
CA PHE A 152 5.19 15.03 -7.62
C PHE A 152 4.81 13.56 -7.34
N GLY A 153 5.40 12.62 -8.10
CA GLY A 153 5.17 11.20 -7.95
C GLY A 153 4.07 10.62 -8.82
N SER A 154 3.61 9.44 -8.45
CA SER A 154 2.51 8.76 -9.12
C SER A 154 1.16 9.34 -8.73
N SER A 155 0.14 9.16 -9.58
CA SER A 155 -1.23 9.57 -9.27
C SER A 155 -2.24 8.47 -9.58
N VAL A 156 -3.32 8.44 -8.81
CA VAL A 156 -4.52 7.66 -9.11
C VAL A 156 -5.56 8.60 -9.70
N LEU A 157 -5.80 8.48 -10.99
CA LEU A 157 -6.80 9.27 -11.70
C LEU A 157 -8.15 8.58 -11.65
N ARG A 158 -9.12 9.23 -11.03
CA ARG A 158 -10.52 8.80 -10.95
C ARG A 158 -11.38 9.71 -11.82
N LEU A 159 -12.14 9.13 -12.73
CA LEU A 159 -12.98 9.86 -13.67
C LEU A 159 -14.42 9.42 -13.50
N GLN A 160 -15.32 10.37 -13.25
CA GLN A 160 -16.74 10.13 -13.09
C GLN A 160 -17.58 11.19 -13.77
N LYS A 161 -18.81 10.83 -14.15
CA LYS A 161 -19.81 11.74 -14.69
C LYS A 161 -20.94 11.91 -13.70
N GLU A 162 -21.35 13.14 -13.43
CA GLU A 162 -22.48 13.43 -12.55
C GLU A 162 -23.76 12.75 -13.06
N GLY A 163 -24.49 12.10 -12.13
CA GLY A 163 -25.74 11.39 -12.47
C GLY A 163 -25.55 10.05 -13.21
N ARG A 164 -24.32 9.58 -13.42
CA ARG A 164 -24.06 8.24 -13.96
C ARG A 164 -23.37 7.37 -12.93
N GLU A 165 -23.83 6.13 -12.81
CA GLU A 165 -23.11 5.12 -12.03
C GLU A 165 -21.85 4.68 -12.79
N GLY A 166 -20.74 4.60 -12.08
CA GLY A 166 -19.47 4.15 -12.60
C GLY A 166 -18.37 5.20 -12.46
N MET A 167 -17.23 4.74 -12.02
CA MET A 167 -15.99 5.50 -11.90
C MET A 167 -14.89 4.71 -12.60
N ALA A 168 -14.18 5.35 -13.52
CA ALA A 168 -12.95 4.79 -14.07
C ALA A 168 -11.78 5.21 -13.17
N ALA A 169 -10.92 4.27 -12.79
CA ALA A 169 -9.74 4.55 -11.99
C ALA A 169 -8.50 4.00 -12.68
N PHE A 170 -7.46 4.83 -12.78
CA PHE A 170 -6.22 4.51 -13.47
C PHE A 170 -5.02 4.85 -12.59
N TRP A 171 -4.11 3.91 -12.42
CA TRP A 171 -2.82 4.17 -11.80
C TRP A 171 -1.87 4.73 -12.83
N LEU A 172 -1.44 5.97 -12.66
CA LEU A 172 -0.48 6.64 -13.52
C LEU A 172 0.86 6.75 -12.80
N LYS A 173 1.89 6.17 -13.39
CA LYS A 173 3.26 6.34 -12.92
C LYS A 173 3.73 7.78 -13.12
N GLU A 174 4.81 8.14 -12.45
CA GLU A 174 5.47 9.45 -12.52
C GLU A 174 5.59 9.97 -13.96
N GLY A 175 4.99 11.12 -14.23
CA GLY A 175 5.06 11.78 -15.54
C GLY A 175 4.30 11.11 -16.68
N VAL A 176 3.64 9.99 -16.46
CA VAL A 176 2.88 9.30 -17.50
C VAL A 176 1.58 10.05 -17.79
N ARG A 177 1.36 10.40 -19.05
CA ARG A 177 0.11 10.96 -19.57
C ARG A 177 -0.96 9.88 -19.58
N SER A 178 -2.18 10.19 -19.12
CA SER A 178 -3.28 9.24 -19.17
C SER A 178 -3.69 8.89 -20.61
N GLU A 179 -4.26 7.70 -20.78
CA GLU A 179 -5.03 7.38 -21.98
C GLU A 179 -6.20 8.36 -22.14
N PRO A 180 -6.67 8.59 -23.40
CA PRO A 180 -7.80 9.48 -23.63
C PRO A 180 -9.07 8.92 -23.01
N TYR A 181 -9.74 9.76 -22.19
CA TYR A 181 -11.02 9.43 -21.59
C TYR A 181 -12.15 10.06 -22.39
N PRO A 182 -13.08 9.27 -22.97
CA PRO A 182 -14.17 9.80 -23.78
C PRO A 182 -15.19 10.54 -22.93
N LEU A 183 -15.45 11.80 -23.27
CA LEU A 183 -16.47 12.63 -22.62
C LEU A 183 -17.87 12.30 -23.12
N THR A 184 -18.00 11.80 -24.35
CA THR A 184 -19.24 11.35 -24.97
C THR A 184 -19.29 9.83 -25.03
N GLY A 185 -20.46 9.22 -24.87
CA GLY A 185 -20.61 7.76 -24.90
C GLY A 185 -20.50 7.08 -23.55
N GLU A 186 -20.33 5.76 -23.58
CA GLU A 186 -20.11 4.93 -22.39
C GLU A 186 -18.69 5.11 -21.86
N VAL A 187 -18.56 5.07 -20.53
CA VAL A 187 -17.25 5.07 -19.87
C VAL A 187 -16.51 3.82 -20.30
N LYS A 188 -15.37 3.98 -20.98
CA LYS A 188 -14.50 2.85 -21.28
C LYS A 188 -13.96 2.30 -19.95
N THR A 189 -14.59 1.28 -19.42
CA THR A 189 -14.09 0.54 -18.27
C THR A 189 -12.86 -0.27 -18.70
N MET A 190 -11.95 -0.48 -17.76
CA MET A 190 -10.79 -1.36 -18.01
C MET A 190 -11.27 -2.72 -18.52
N ALA A 191 -10.61 -3.24 -19.53
CA ALA A 191 -10.86 -4.60 -19.97
C ALA A 191 -10.56 -5.59 -18.81
N ARG A 192 -11.37 -6.62 -18.67
CA ARG A 192 -11.22 -7.60 -17.57
C ARG A 192 -9.81 -8.17 -17.47
N GLY A 193 -9.13 -8.38 -18.61
CA GLY A 193 -7.74 -8.84 -18.65
C GLY A 193 -6.75 -7.82 -18.04
N GLU A 194 -6.97 -6.54 -18.26
CA GLU A 194 -6.16 -5.46 -17.67
C GLU A 194 -6.37 -5.39 -16.14
N VAL A 195 -7.63 -5.55 -15.68
CA VAL A 195 -7.96 -5.65 -14.25
C VAL A 195 -7.22 -6.83 -13.61
N VAL A 196 -7.29 -8.01 -14.23
CA VAL A 196 -6.58 -9.21 -13.74
C VAL A 196 -5.08 -8.96 -13.61
N GLN A 197 -4.45 -8.44 -14.65
CA GLN A 197 -3.01 -8.18 -14.64
C GLN A 197 -2.61 -7.13 -13.59
N GLN A 198 -3.32 -6.01 -13.54
CA GLN A 198 -3.02 -4.89 -12.65
C GLN A 198 -3.17 -5.30 -11.18
N TYR A 199 -4.30 -5.93 -10.83
CA TYR A 199 -4.57 -6.26 -9.42
C TYR A 199 -3.75 -7.47 -8.94
N THR A 200 -3.43 -8.43 -9.81
CA THR A 200 -2.47 -9.49 -9.46
C THR A 200 -1.08 -8.91 -9.18
N ALA A 201 -0.60 -8.01 -10.03
CA ALA A 201 0.69 -7.34 -9.80
C ALA A 201 0.67 -6.49 -8.51
N LEU A 202 -0.44 -5.79 -8.24
CA LEU A 202 -0.61 -4.99 -7.02
C LEU A 202 -0.60 -5.87 -5.77
N GLY A 203 -1.32 -6.99 -5.77
CA GLY A 203 -1.32 -7.95 -4.68
C GLY A 203 0.05 -8.59 -4.45
N PHE A 204 0.76 -8.94 -5.52
CA PHE A 204 2.12 -9.46 -5.42
C PHE A 204 3.08 -8.44 -4.82
N THR A 205 3.04 -7.20 -5.29
CA THR A 205 3.91 -6.12 -4.80
C THR A 205 3.53 -5.65 -3.40
N HIS A 206 2.29 -5.85 -2.98
CA HIS A 206 1.86 -5.67 -1.59
C HIS A 206 2.64 -6.58 -0.62
N ILE A 207 3.04 -7.77 -1.04
CA ILE A 207 3.88 -8.68 -0.26
C ILE A 207 5.36 -8.42 -0.54
N LEU A 208 5.80 -8.48 -1.80
CA LEU A 208 7.20 -8.35 -2.22
C LEU A 208 7.38 -7.14 -3.16
N PRO A 209 8.16 -6.15 -2.76
CA PRO A 209 9.00 -6.05 -1.54
C PRO A 209 8.33 -5.33 -0.36
N LYS A 210 7.10 -4.81 -0.48
CA LYS A 210 6.53 -3.80 0.41
C LYS A 210 5.98 -4.34 1.73
N GLY A 211 5.50 -5.57 1.78
CA GLY A 211 4.77 -6.15 2.92
C GLY A 211 5.67 -6.82 3.95
N LEU A 212 6.54 -6.08 4.64
CA LEU A 212 7.43 -6.66 5.66
C LEU A 212 6.66 -7.41 6.76
N ASP A 213 5.48 -6.94 7.16
CA ASP A 213 4.61 -7.63 8.12
C ASP A 213 4.25 -9.03 7.62
N HIS A 214 3.82 -9.13 6.36
CA HIS A 214 3.48 -10.40 5.74
C HIS A 214 4.70 -11.30 5.55
N ILE A 215 5.85 -10.72 5.15
CA ILE A 215 7.10 -11.46 4.96
C ILE A 215 7.52 -12.11 6.28
N LEU A 216 7.58 -11.34 7.39
CA LEU A 216 7.98 -11.86 8.69
C LEU A 216 6.96 -12.87 9.24
N PHE A 217 5.66 -12.60 9.05
CA PHE A 217 4.60 -13.52 9.42
C PHE A 217 4.75 -14.87 8.70
N VAL A 218 4.88 -14.86 7.37
CA VAL A 218 5.03 -16.05 6.53
C VAL A 218 6.34 -16.80 6.81
N LEU A 219 7.44 -16.09 7.06
CA LEU A 219 8.70 -16.71 7.53
C LEU A 219 8.49 -17.39 8.89
N GLY A 220 7.73 -16.78 9.80
CA GLY A 220 7.34 -17.40 11.05
C GLY A 220 6.55 -18.72 10.85
N LEU A 221 5.62 -18.75 9.91
CA LEU A 221 4.90 -19.98 9.55
C LEU A 221 5.84 -21.05 9.00
N PHE A 222 6.75 -20.67 8.10
CA PHE A 222 7.72 -21.55 7.46
C PHE A 222 8.70 -22.18 8.48
N LEU A 223 9.19 -21.41 9.45
CA LEU A 223 10.18 -21.86 10.41
C LEU A 223 9.70 -23.08 11.24
N LEU A 224 8.42 -23.09 11.65
CA LEU A 224 7.89 -24.21 12.45
C LEU A 224 7.66 -25.46 11.62
N SER A 225 7.26 -25.33 10.35
CA SER A 225 6.97 -26.47 9.50
C SER A 225 7.39 -26.21 8.06
N VAL A 226 8.36 -26.96 7.60
CA VAL A 226 8.89 -26.93 6.22
C VAL A 226 8.10 -27.86 5.27
N LYS A 227 7.00 -28.46 5.75
CA LYS A 227 6.15 -29.36 4.95
C LYS A 227 5.18 -28.52 4.11
N TRP A 228 5.17 -28.76 2.80
CA TRP A 228 4.36 -27.98 1.85
C TRP A 228 2.85 -28.00 2.13
N LYS A 229 2.27 -29.19 2.41
CA LYS A 229 0.82 -29.29 2.64
C LYS A 229 0.34 -28.44 3.82
N PRO A 230 0.93 -28.52 5.02
CA PRO A 230 0.56 -27.64 6.11
C PRO A 230 0.81 -26.16 5.85
N LEU A 231 1.88 -25.80 5.13
CA LEU A 231 2.17 -24.41 4.75
C LEU A 231 1.10 -23.87 3.81
N LEU A 232 0.77 -24.60 2.75
CA LEU A 232 -0.29 -24.21 1.82
C LEU A 232 -1.62 -24.01 2.55
N ILE A 233 -2.02 -24.92 3.43
CA ILE A 233 -3.27 -24.79 4.20
C ILE A 233 -3.27 -23.49 5.00
N GLN A 234 -2.17 -23.15 5.68
CA GLN A 234 -2.06 -21.94 6.49
C GLN A 234 -2.09 -20.68 5.62
N VAL A 235 -1.30 -20.64 4.54
CA VAL A 235 -1.23 -19.50 3.62
C VAL A 235 -2.58 -19.25 2.95
N THR A 236 -3.20 -20.30 2.41
CA THR A 236 -4.53 -20.17 1.78
C THR A 236 -5.59 -19.77 2.81
N SER A 237 -5.56 -20.32 4.05
CA SER A 237 -6.46 -19.88 5.13
C SER A 237 -6.31 -18.40 5.43
N PHE A 238 -5.07 -17.91 5.49
CA PHE A 238 -4.78 -16.49 5.65
C PHE A 238 -5.35 -15.67 4.49
N THR A 239 -5.06 -16.06 3.25
CA THR A 239 -5.51 -15.33 2.04
C THR A 239 -7.03 -15.29 1.94
N VAL A 240 -7.73 -16.38 2.27
CA VAL A 240 -9.20 -16.41 2.29
C VAL A 240 -9.75 -15.44 3.34
N ALA A 241 -9.22 -15.46 4.55
CA ALA A 241 -9.61 -14.54 5.63
C ALA A 241 -9.34 -13.07 5.25
N HIS A 242 -8.16 -12.80 4.71
CA HIS A 242 -7.75 -11.49 4.20
C HIS A 242 -8.72 -10.99 3.12
N THR A 243 -9.10 -11.84 2.17
CA THR A 243 -10.07 -11.51 1.10
C THR A 243 -11.41 -11.10 1.67
N ILE A 244 -11.91 -11.86 2.67
CA ILE A 244 -13.21 -11.59 3.30
C ILE A 244 -13.22 -10.21 3.95
N THR A 245 -12.27 -9.93 4.83
CA THR A 245 -12.26 -8.65 5.57
C THR A 245 -11.89 -7.48 4.67
N LEU A 246 -10.99 -7.65 3.72
CA LEU A 246 -10.69 -6.63 2.72
C LEU A 246 -11.95 -6.25 1.93
N GLY A 247 -12.69 -7.24 1.42
CA GLY A 247 -13.94 -7.01 0.70
C GLY A 247 -15.00 -6.31 1.56
N LEU A 248 -15.24 -6.79 2.79
CA LEU A 248 -16.20 -6.20 3.72
C LEU A 248 -15.82 -4.76 4.11
N SER A 249 -14.52 -4.49 4.28
CA SER A 249 -14.04 -3.15 4.65
C SER A 249 -14.18 -2.15 3.49
N ILE A 250 -13.92 -2.57 2.25
CA ILE A 250 -14.10 -1.71 1.07
C ILE A 250 -15.57 -1.33 0.87
N TYR A 251 -16.51 -2.24 1.16
CA TYR A 251 -17.94 -1.93 1.13
C TYR A 251 -18.44 -1.16 2.36
N GLY A 252 -17.57 -0.89 3.34
CA GLY A 252 -17.93 -0.15 4.54
C GLY A 252 -18.71 -0.94 5.58
N PHE A 253 -18.85 -2.27 5.43
CA PHE A 253 -19.50 -3.12 6.43
C PHE A 253 -18.70 -3.26 7.70
N ILE A 254 -17.36 -3.18 7.60
CA ILE A 254 -16.42 -3.26 8.73
C ILE A 254 -15.44 -2.12 8.58
N SER A 255 -15.25 -1.34 9.66
CA SER A 255 -14.22 -0.31 9.75
C SER A 255 -13.61 -0.34 11.14
N LEU A 256 -12.31 -0.62 11.22
CA LEU A 256 -11.55 -0.47 12.45
C LEU A 256 -10.46 0.59 12.23
N SER A 257 -10.22 1.37 13.27
CA SER A 257 -9.14 2.37 13.23
C SER A 257 -7.80 1.69 12.96
N PRO A 258 -6.96 2.22 12.07
CA PRO A 258 -5.59 1.76 11.88
C PRO A 258 -4.79 1.73 13.19
N ALA A 259 -5.05 2.65 14.13
CA ALA A 259 -4.43 2.66 15.45
C ALA A 259 -4.72 1.40 16.29
N ILE A 260 -5.75 0.61 15.94
CA ILE A 260 -6.03 -0.68 16.57
C ILE A 260 -5.50 -1.83 15.71
N VAL A 261 -5.72 -1.75 14.41
CA VAL A 261 -5.40 -2.85 13.48
C VAL A 261 -3.89 -3.05 13.33
N GLU A 262 -3.11 -1.98 13.18
CA GLU A 262 -1.67 -2.08 12.94
C GLU A 262 -0.89 -2.68 14.12
N PRO A 263 -1.15 -2.29 15.41
CA PRO A 263 -0.56 -3.01 16.55
C PRO A 263 -0.95 -4.48 16.61
N LEU A 264 -2.20 -4.84 16.28
CA LEU A 264 -2.64 -6.23 16.28
C LEU A 264 -1.98 -7.05 15.18
N ILE A 265 -1.72 -6.45 14.02
CA ILE A 265 -0.94 -7.07 12.95
C ILE A 265 0.46 -7.41 13.44
N SER A 266 1.19 -6.45 14.03
CA SER A 266 2.54 -6.72 14.56
C SER A 266 2.53 -7.70 15.73
N ALA A 267 1.53 -7.65 16.62
CA ALA A 267 1.35 -8.63 17.68
C ALA A 267 1.11 -10.07 17.15
N SER A 268 0.44 -10.21 15.99
CA SER A 268 0.28 -11.52 15.34
C SER A 268 1.61 -12.15 14.91
N ILE A 269 2.56 -11.32 14.46
CA ILE A 269 3.93 -11.74 14.11
C ILE A 269 4.65 -12.24 15.38
N VAL A 270 4.55 -11.47 16.46
CA VAL A 270 5.12 -11.86 17.77
C VAL A 270 4.56 -13.19 18.23
N TYR A 271 3.22 -13.38 18.13
CA TYR A 271 2.57 -14.62 18.53
C TYR A 271 3.14 -15.84 17.79
N VAL A 272 3.19 -15.78 16.44
CA VAL A 272 3.72 -16.87 15.61
C VAL A 272 5.19 -17.16 15.95
N ALA A 273 5.99 -16.13 16.18
CA ALA A 273 7.39 -16.26 16.50
C ALA A 273 7.61 -16.87 17.91
N ILE A 274 6.85 -16.45 18.91
CA ILE A 274 6.90 -17.03 20.27
C ILE A 274 6.47 -18.50 20.26
N GLU A 275 5.39 -18.82 19.54
CA GLU A 275 4.93 -20.21 19.38
C GLU A 275 6.05 -21.11 18.85
N ASN A 276 6.82 -20.66 17.86
CA ASN A 276 7.96 -21.40 17.32
C ASN A 276 9.10 -21.63 18.33
N VAL A 277 9.27 -20.75 19.31
CA VAL A 277 10.27 -20.89 20.37
C VAL A 277 9.84 -21.93 21.41
N ILE A 278 8.53 -21.94 21.73
CA ILE A 278 7.95 -22.78 22.80
C ILE A 278 7.69 -24.20 22.29
N THR A 279 7.22 -24.37 21.05
CA THR A 279 6.86 -25.67 20.48
C THR A 279 7.66 -26.02 19.24
N SER A 280 7.91 -27.31 19.05
CA SER A 280 8.48 -27.87 17.81
C SER A 280 7.44 -28.60 16.97
N GLU A 281 6.20 -28.72 17.46
CA GLU A 281 5.13 -29.45 16.81
C GLU A 281 4.08 -28.53 16.21
N LEU A 282 3.72 -28.79 14.96
CA LEU A 282 2.63 -28.09 14.30
C LEU A 282 1.28 -28.64 14.79
N LYS A 283 0.50 -27.79 15.48
CA LYS A 283 -0.84 -28.14 15.95
C LYS A 283 -1.89 -27.94 14.83
N PRO A 284 -2.90 -28.83 14.69
CA PRO A 284 -3.94 -28.71 13.65
C PRO A 284 -4.75 -27.40 13.73
N TRP A 285 -4.98 -26.86 14.93
CA TRP A 285 -5.75 -25.62 15.15
C TRP A 285 -5.01 -24.35 14.68
N ARG A 286 -3.71 -24.45 14.37
CA ARG A 286 -2.92 -23.29 13.93
C ARG A 286 -3.48 -22.63 12.67
N ALA A 287 -4.06 -23.41 11.76
CA ALA A 287 -4.71 -22.86 10.57
C ALA A 287 -5.88 -21.91 10.91
N PHE A 288 -6.62 -22.18 12.00
CA PHE A 288 -7.69 -21.30 12.48
C PHE A 288 -7.14 -20.00 13.08
N VAL A 289 -6.02 -20.06 13.79
CA VAL A 289 -5.35 -18.85 14.32
C VAL A 289 -4.80 -18.00 13.20
N VAL A 290 -4.17 -18.63 12.21
CA VAL A 290 -3.68 -17.97 11.00
C VAL A 290 -4.83 -17.34 10.21
N PHE A 291 -5.99 -18.01 10.15
CA PHE A 291 -7.21 -17.42 9.58
C PHE A 291 -7.62 -16.16 10.36
N GLY A 292 -7.65 -16.20 11.69
CA GLY A 292 -7.95 -15.02 12.52
C GLY A 292 -6.98 -13.86 12.25
N PHE A 293 -5.70 -14.14 12.12
CA PHE A 293 -4.70 -13.13 11.76
C PHE A 293 -4.89 -12.60 10.33
N GLY A 294 -5.28 -13.45 9.39
CA GLY A 294 -5.65 -13.02 8.02
C GLY A 294 -6.81 -12.03 8.03
N LEU A 295 -7.82 -12.20 8.90
CA LEU A 295 -8.91 -11.23 9.07
C LEU A 295 -8.40 -9.85 9.50
N LEU A 296 -7.44 -9.80 10.43
CA LEU A 296 -6.82 -8.53 10.87
C LEU A 296 -6.04 -7.86 9.75
N HIS A 297 -5.19 -8.61 9.04
CA HIS A 297 -4.37 -8.07 7.96
C HIS A 297 -5.20 -7.51 6.80
N GLY A 298 -6.33 -8.16 6.44
CA GLY A 298 -7.22 -7.66 5.38
C GLY A 298 -7.87 -6.32 5.72
N MET A 299 -8.15 -6.04 6.99
CA MET A 299 -8.65 -4.73 7.43
C MET A 299 -7.58 -3.64 7.33
N GLY A 300 -6.30 -3.98 7.56
CA GLY A 300 -5.20 -3.01 7.53
C GLY A 300 -4.94 -2.41 6.14
N PHE A 301 -5.26 -3.13 5.06
CA PHE A 301 -5.02 -2.66 3.69
C PHE A 301 -6.25 -2.05 3.01
N ALA A 302 -7.42 -2.15 3.62
CA ALA A 302 -8.68 -1.70 3.02
C ALA A 302 -8.67 -0.19 2.69
N GLY A 303 -8.07 0.65 3.53
CA GLY A 303 -7.92 2.09 3.31
C GLY A 303 -7.18 2.39 2.01
N VAL A 304 -6.02 1.77 1.82
CA VAL A 304 -5.17 1.96 0.63
C VAL A 304 -5.92 1.53 -0.64
N LEU A 305 -6.59 0.38 -0.61
CA LEU A 305 -7.31 -0.11 -1.77
C LEU A 305 -8.58 0.70 -2.06
N HIS A 306 -9.22 1.26 -1.04
CA HIS A 306 -10.31 2.23 -1.19
C HIS A 306 -9.81 3.52 -1.84
N GLU A 307 -8.64 4.00 -1.45
CA GLU A 307 -7.99 5.18 -2.03
C GLU A 307 -7.59 4.96 -3.51
N ILE A 308 -7.09 3.79 -3.87
CA ILE A 308 -6.77 3.43 -5.26
C ILE A 308 -8.04 3.40 -6.12
N GLY A 309 -9.19 3.02 -5.54
CA GLY A 309 -10.47 2.89 -6.23
C GLY A 309 -10.58 1.59 -7.02
N LEU A 310 -11.49 0.74 -6.61
CA LEU A 310 -11.81 -0.48 -7.35
C LEU A 310 -12.89 -0.18 -8.39
N PRO A 311 -12.74 -0.63 -9.65
CA PRO A 311 -13.79 -0.49 -10.64
C PRO A 311 -15.03 -1.26 -10.16
N ARG A 312 -16.15 -0.55 -9.92
CA ARG A 312 -17.38 -1.15 -9.38
C ARG A 312 -17.89 -2.31 -10.24
N SER A 313 -17.79 -2.19 -11.56
CA SER A 313 -18.19 -3.21 -12.52
C SER A 313 -17.36 -4.50 -12.45
N GLU A 314 -16.08 -4.41 -12.05
CA GLU A 314 -15.12 -5.52 -11.98
C GLU A 314 -14.60 -5.75 -10.55
N PHE A 315 -15.35 -5.29 -9.54
CA PHE A 315 -14.94 -5.36 -8.14
C PHE A 315 -14.51 -6.75 -7.69
N LEU A 316 -15.34 -7.76 -7.99
CA LEU A 316 -15.05 -9.14 -7.60
C LEU A 316 -13.80 -9.66 -8.30
N THR A 317 -13.63 -9.36 -9.59
CA THR A 317 -12.43 -9.72 -10.36
C THR A 317 -11.19 -9.08 -9.74
N ALA A 318 -11.24 -7.78 -9.45
CA ALA A 318 -10.14 -7.05 -8.84
C ALA A 318 -9.78 -7.59 -7.44
N LEU A 319 -10.78 -7.84 -6.58
CA LEU A 319 -10.58 -8.38 -5.23
C LEU A 319 -9.95 -9.77 -5.26
N LEU A 320 -10.45 -10.68 -6.11
CA LEU A 320 -9.94 -12.04 -6.19
C LEU A 320 -8.54 -12.09 -6.81
N THR A 321 -8.27 -11.30 -7.84
CA THR A 321 -6.95 -11.28 -8.49
C THR A 321 -5.91 -10.57 -7.65
N PHE A 322 -6.28 -9.55 -6.88
CA PHE A 322 -5.40 -8.96 -5.86
C PHE A 322 -4.96 -10.02 -4.84
N ASN A 323 -5.90 -10.77 -4.28
CA ASN A 323 -5.59 -11.81 -3.28
C ASN A 323 -4.85 -13.01 -3.90
N LEU A 324 -5.07 -13.33 -5.17
CA LEU A 324 -4.21 -14.26 -5.90
C LEU A 324 -2.76 -13.76 -5.95
N GLY A 325 -2.56 -12.46 -6.21
CA GLY A 325 -1.25 -11.81 -6.15
C GLY A 325 -0.60 -11.90 -4.76
N VAL A 326 -1.39 -11.65 -3.70
CA VAL A 326 -0.96 -11.82 -2.29
C VAL A 326 -0.47 -13.25 -2.06
N GLU A 327 -1.24 -14.25 -2.43
CA GLU A 327 -0.87 -15.67 -2.24
C GLU A 327 0.40 -16.04 -3.03
N LEU A 328 0.53 -15.58 -4.27
CA LEU A 328 1.74 -15.77 -5.07
C LEU A 328 2.96 -15.11 -4.42
N GLY A 329 2.82 -13.92 -3.85
CA GLY A 329 3.87 -13.23 -3.10
C GLY A 329 4.32 -14.03 -1.88
N GLN A 330 3.37 -14.50 -1.07
CA GLN A 330 3.65 -15.34 0.11
C GLN A 330 4.32 -16.67 -0.27
N LEU A 331 3.84 -17.34 -1.31
CA LEU A 331 4.46 -18.56 -1.82
C LEU A 331 5.87 -18.32 -2.35
N SER A 332 6.13 -17.16 -2.92
CA SER A 332 7.49 -16.76 -3.36
C SER A 332 8.43 -16.61 -2.17
N VAL A 333 7.99 -16.01 -1.06
CA VAL A 333 8.76 -15.90 0.19
C VAL A 333 9.06 -17.31 0.75
N ILE A 334 8.06 -18.20 0.81
CA ILE A 334 8.24 -19.57 1.30
C ILE A 334 9.21 -20.34 0.40
N THR A 335 9.07 -20.21 -0.92
CA THR A 335 9.94 -20.90 -1.87
C THR A 335 11.38 -20.45 -1.70
N LEU A 336 11.62 -19.14 -1.57
CA LEU A 336 12.94 -18.60 -1.32
C LEU A 336 13.53 -19.10 0.01
N ALA A 337 12.73 -19.05 1.09
CA ALA A 337 13.15 -19.57 2.40
C ALA A 337 13.44 -21.09 2.36
N TYR A 338 12.65 -21.84 1.60
CA TYR A 338 12.88 -23.28 1.41
C TYR A 338 14.19 -23.55 0.68
N LEU A 339 14.48 -22.82 -0.41
CA LEU A 339 15.70 -22.99 -1.19
C LEU A 339 16.95 -22.59 -0.37
N LEU A 340 16.84 -21.52 0.41
CA LEU A 340 17.96 -20.99 1.20
C LEU A 340 18.23 -21.81 2.48
N VAL A 341 17.20 -22.30 3.14
CA VAL A 341 17.29 -22.90 4.47
C VAL A 341 16.69 -24.31 4.51
N GLY A 342 15.44 -24.46 4.08
CA GLY A 342 14.69 -25.69 4.24
C GLY A 342 15.32 -26.90 3.54
N LEU A 343 15.77 -26.71 2.30
CA LEU A 343 16.37 -27.75 1.48
C LEU A 343 17.59 -28.41 2.16
N TRP A 344 18.38 -27.60 2.84
CA TRP A 344 19.69 -28.02 3.37
C TRP A 344 19.61 -28.54 4.82
N TRP A 345 18.74 -27.96 5.65
CA TRP A 345 18.86 -28.15 7.11
C TRP A 345 17.59 -28.67 7.78
N ARG A 346 16.41 -28.72 7.11
CA ARG A 346 15.16 -29.14 7.73
C ARG A 346 15.19 -30.50 8.44
N ASN A 347 16.01 -31.44 7.95
CA ASN A 347 16.13 -32.80 8.48
C ASN A 347 17.24 -32.94 9.52
N LYS A 348 17.93 -31.85 9.90
CA LYS A 348 19.02 -31.91 10.89
C LYS A 348 18.46 -31.84 12.31
N PRO A 349 18.95 -32.72 13.26
CA PRO A 349 18.45 -32.72 14.64
C PRO A 349 18.55 -31.35 15.34
N TRP A 350 19.54 -30.54 14.93
CA TRP A 350 19.77 -29.21 15.50
C TRP A 350 19.01 -28.07 14.82
N TYR A 351 18.20 -28.37 13.78
CA TYR A 351 17.46 -27.36 12.99
C TYR A 351 16.63 -26.46 13.89
N HIS A 352 15.84 -27.02 14.78
CA HIS A 352 14.97 -26.24 15.68
C HIS A 352 15.79 -25.36 16.64
N GLN A 353 16.89 -25.88 17.22
CA GLN A 353 17.68 -25.14 18.21
C GLN A 353 18.55 -24.04 17.59
N ARG A 354 19.10 -24.28 16.38
CA ARG A 354 20.09 -23.39 15.76
C ARG A 354 19.53 -22.49 14.66
N ILE A 355 18.36 -22.78 14.14
CA ILE A 355 17.72 -22.00 13.07
C ILE A 355 16.37 -21.48 13.54
N VAL A 356 15.42 -22.36 13.90
CA VAL A 356 14.05 -21.95 14.23
C VAL A 356 14.04 -20.98 15.40
N ARG A 357 14.62 -21.38 16.55
CA ARG A 357 14.62 -20.55 17.77
C ARG A 357 15.28 -19.19 17.58
N PRO A 358 16.54 -19.06 17.10
CA PRO A 358 17.18 -17.76 17.00
C PRO A 358 16.49 -16.84 15.98
N LEU A 359 16.07 -17.37 14.83
CA LEU A 359 15.33 -16.57 13.85
C LEU A 359 13.95 -16.15 14.36
N SER A 360 13.24 -17.02 15.08
CA SER A 360 11.96 -16.69 15.70
C SER A 360 12.12 -15.63 16.80
N ILE A 361 13.18 -15.70 17.61
CA ILE A 361 13.48 -14.65 18.60
C ILE A 361 13.72 -13.31 17.91
N LEU A 362 14.46 -13.30 16.79
CA LEU A 362 14.68 -12.07 16.02
C LEU A 362 13.38 -11.52 15.44
N ILE A 363 12.53 -12.38 14.84
CA ILE A 363 11.20 -11.99 14.33
C ILE A 363 10.33 -11.44 15.46
N ALA A 364 10.33 -12.09 16.65
CA ALA A 364 9.60 -11.61 17.82
C ALA A 364 10.09 -10.24 18.28
N ALA A 365 11.42 -10.01 18.30
CA ALA A 365 11.99 -8.73 18.69
C ALA A 365 11.56 -7.60 17.75
N VAL A 366 11.60 -7.83 16.43
CA VAL A 366 11.12 -6.87 15.43
C VAL A 366 9.61 -6.62 15.58
N GLY A 367 8.81 -7.68 15.73
CA GLY A 367 7.36 -7.55 15.92
C GLY A 367 7.00 -6.79 17.21
N CYS A 368 7.73 -7.05 18.33
CA CYS A 368 7.57 -6.28 19.58
C CYS A 368 7.90 -4.81 19.40
N TYR A 369 9.01 -4.51 18.71
CA TYR A 369 9.40 -3.14 18.40
C TYR A 369 8.27 -2.43 17.62
N TRP A 370 7.76 -3.01 16.54
CA TRP A 370 6.65 -2.44 15.77
C TRP A 370 5.36 -2.33 16.58
N THR A 371 5.09 -3.29 17.47
CA THR A 371 3.89 -3.22 18.33
C THR A 371 3.97 -2.00 19.26
N VAL A 372 5.12 -1.77 19.88
CA VAL A 372 5.34 -0.63 20.80
C VAL A 372 5.29 0.68 20.00
N GLU A 373 5.96 0.74 18.86
CA GLU A 373 5.97 1.92 17.98
C GLU A 373 4.55 2.30 17.53
N ARG A 374 3.74 1.32 17.09
CA ARG A 374 2.36 1.56 16.61
C ARG A 374 1.36 1.87 17.72
N VAL A 375 1.68 1.58 18.98
CA VAL A 375 0.83 1.90 20.15
C VAL A 375 1.17 3.25 20.74
N PHE A 376 2.46 3.62 20.77
CA PHE A 376 2.96 4.77 21.53
C PHE A 376 3.68 5.82 20.66
N GLY A 377 3.98 5.51 19.40
CA GLY A 377 4.61 6.43 18.43
C GLY A 377 3.56 7.06 17.55
#